data_2692018f46227bc6c07bdbbc7a2f23d6
#
_entry.id   2692018f46227bc6c07bdbbc7a2f23d6
#
_cell.length_a   1.000
_cell.length_b   1.000
_cell.length_c   1.000
_cell.angle_alpha   90.00
_cell.angle_beta   90.00
_cell.angle_gamma   90.00
#
_symmetry.space_group_name_H-M   'P 1'
#
loop_
_entity.id
_entity.type
_entity.pdbx_description
1 polymer ?
#
loop_
_entity_poly.entity_id
_entity_poly.type
_entity_poly.pdbx_seq_one_letter_code
_entity_poly.pdbx_strand_id
1 'polypeptide(L)'
;LRGKDQNVYLTQMDADTLQAQLDELYFLVIDSYDVSSLGKEKIKAIEKWVKNGGWLLIGTGERGKDTLGGFDSSFMEVSCKSVSKVGEENEVSKEMQQLGSYSGFTGIDFSQMPVAKLQRNNTNASKSEAYPGWEYACGDGAIGVCAISFGEKQMQKVSPDLCYGIYDQVAGYSMSYSQYVNDEEWGWSGENAFGVIDHLNT
;
A
#
# COMPACT_ATOMS: atom_id res chain seq x y z
N LEU A 1 13.58 4.90 7.64
CA LEU A 1 12.95 6.04 8.25
C LEU A 1 13.73 6.53 9.43
N ARG A 2 14.47 7.59 9.25
CA ARG A 2 15.04 8.33 10.35
C ARG A 2 14.62 9.80 10.23
N GLY A 3 13.34 10.06 10.37
CA GLY A 3 12.96 11.10 11.26
C GLY A 3 13.37 10.58 12.63
N LYS A 4 14.25 11.25 13.32
CA LYS A 4 14.72 10.89 14.64
C LYS A 4 13.51 10.49 15.47
N ASP A 5 13.53 9.27 16.04
CA ASP A 5 12.69 8.80 17.12
C ASP A 5 11.32 8.14 16.82
N GLN A 6 10.99 7.77 15.59
CA GLN A 6 9.80 6.95 15.36
C GLN A 6 10.18 5.57 14.82
N ASN A 7 9.98 4.55 15.63
CA ASN A 7 10.13 3.17 15.21
C ASN A 7 8.85 2.71 14.52
N VAL A 8 8.93 2.51 13.19
CA VAL A 8 7.87 1.85 12.42
C VAL A 8 8.18 0.36 12.40
N TYR A 9 7.27 -0.44 12.96
CA TYR A 9 7.39 -1.89 12.96
C TYR A 9 6.48 -2.45 11.87
N LEU A 10 7.07 -3.14 10.89
CA LEU A 10 6.32 -3.94 9.93
C LEU A 10 6.23 -5.36 10.48
N THR A 11 5.01 -5.83 10.71
CA THR A 11 4.74 -7.20 11.14
C THR A 11 3.97 -7.90 10.04
N GLN A 12 4.48 -9.07 9.63
CA GLN A 12 3.73 -9.94 8.74
C GLN A 12 2.54 -10.52 9.50
N MET A 13 1.37 -10.44 8.86
CA MET A 13 0.13 -10.93 9.45
C MET A 13 -0.32 -12.22 8.79
N ASP A 14 -0.78 -13.16 9.60
CA ASP A 14 -1.54 -14.30 9.14
C ASP A 14 -2.98 -13.85 8.81
N ALA A 15 -3.48 -14.26 7.67
CA ALA A 15 -4.86 -14.00 7.26
C ALA A 15 -5.89 -14.49 8.28
N ASP A 16 -5.56 -15.51 9.07
CA ASP A 16 -6.49 -16.04 10.09
C ASP A 16 -6.58 -15.15 11.33
N THR A 17 -5.54 -14.40 11.66
CA THR A 17 -5.53 -13.48 12.80
C THR A 17 -5.93 -12.05 12.43
N LEU A 18 -6.01 -11.73 11.14
CA LEU A 18 -6.26 -10.40 10.62
C LEU A 18 -7.43 -9.69 11.31
N GLN A 19 -8.59 -10.34 11.39
CA GLN A 19 -9.80 -9.71 11.91
C GLN A 19 -9.68 -9.30 13.38
N ALA A 20 -8.94 -10.08 14.18
CA ALA A 20 -8.71 -9.78 15.59
C ALA A 20 -7.72 -8.63 15.81
N GLN A 21 -6.87 -8.36 14.84
CA GLN A 21 -5.78 -7.37 14.93
C GLN A 21 -6.07 -6.06 14.21
N LEU A 22 -7.12 -6.01 13.36
CA LEU A 22 -7.43 -4.82 12.56
C LEU A 22 -7.56 -3.54 13.40
N ASP A 23 -8.19 -3.62 14.57
CA ASP A 23 -8.42 -2.46 15.43
C ASP A 23 -7.13 -1.91 16.06
N GLU A 24 -6.04 -2.70 16.03
CA GLU A 24 -4.72 -2.29 16.52
C GLU A 24 -3.84 -1.70 15.41
N LEU A 25 -4.29 -1.77 14.14
CA LEU A 25 -3.53 -1.31 12.99
C LEU A 25 -3.91 0.12 12.62
N TYR A 26 -2.89 0.91 12.32
CA TYR A 26 -3.03 2.18 11.60
C TYR A 26 -2.98 2.00 10.10
N PHE A 27 -2.20 1.03 9.65
CA PHE A 27 -1.84 0.87 8.27
C PHE A 27 -1.80 -0.62 7.93
N LEU A 28 -2.46 -1.01 6.85
CA LEU A 28 -2.46 -2.35 6.33
C LEU A 28 -1.92 -2.34 4.90
N VAL A 29 -0.96 -3.21 4.61
CA VAL A 29 -0.50 -3.47 3.24
C VAL A 29 -1.01 -4.82 2.79
N ILE A 30 -1.65 -4.85 1.62
CA ILE A 30 -2.00 -6.08 0.92
C ILE A 30 -1.23 -6.06 -0.39
N ASP A 31 -0.25 -6.96 -0.55
CA ASP A 31 0.63 -6.95 -1.70
C ASP A 31 0.51 -8.22 -2.53
N SER A 32 0.10 -8.07 -3.80
CA SER A 32 -0.01 -9.15 -4.78
C SER A 32 -0.76 -10.40 -4.27
N TYR A 33 -1.79 -10.21 -3.48
CA TYR A 33 -2.54 -11.24 -2.79
C TYR A 33 -3.91 -11.47 -3.44
N ASP A 34 -4.38 -12.71 -3.48
CA ASP A 34 -5.75 -13.03 -3.87
C ASP A 34 -6.71 -12.71 -2.72
N VAL A 35 -7.25 -11.49 -2.74
CA VAL A 35 -8.14 -10.99 -1.68
C VAL A 35 -9.40 -11.85 -1.54
N SER A 36 -9.88 -12.47 -2.61
CA SER A 36 -11.06 -13.34 -2.54
C SER A 36 -10.86 -14.55 -1.62
N SER A 37 -9.61 -14.99 -1.45
CA SER A 37 -9.24 -16.10 -0.57
C SER A 37 -9.40 -15.78 0.93
N LEU A 38 -9.44 -14.50 1.31
CA LEU A 38 -9.69 -14.09 2.70
C LEU A 38 -11.11 -14.46 3.18
N GLY A 39 -12.04 -14.59 2.25
CA GLY A 39 -13.46 -14.79 2.55
C GLY A 39 -14.19 -13.49 2.88
N LYS A 40 -15.50 -13.51 2.66
CA LYS A 40 -16.36 -12.31 2.69
C LYS A 40 -16.35 -11.56 4.03
N GLU A 41 -16.24 -12.27 5.13
CA GLU A 41 -16.26 -11.66 6.48
C GLU A 41 -15.03 -10.82 6.73
N LYS A 42 -13.84 -11.34 6.41
CA LYS A 42 -12.56 -10.64 6.58
C LYS A 42 -12.48 -9.44 5.62
N ILE A 43 -12.95 -9.58 4.37
CA ILE A 43 -12.99 -8.49 3.40
C ILE A 43 -13.88 -7.35 3.93
N LYS A 44 -15.08 -7.65 4.42
CA LYS A 44 -15.96 -6.64 5.02
C LYS A 44 -15.38 -6.01 6.28
N ALA A 45 -14.62 -6.76 7.07
CA ALA A 45 -13.92 -6.23 8.23
C ALA A 45 -12.87 -5.19 7.81
N ILE A 46 -12.07 -5.49 6.77
CA ILE A 46 -11.10 -4.54 6.19
C ILE A 46 -11.82 -3.30 5.66
N GLU A 47 -12.88 -3.47 4.88
CA GLU A 47 -13.65 -2.34 4.32
C GLU A 47 -14.22 -1.44 5.41
N LYS A 48 -14.75 -2.03 6.50
CA LYS A 48 -15.25 -1.30 7.65
C LYS A 48 -14.13 -0.58 8.39
N TRP A 49 -13.00 -1.25 8.60
CA TRP A 49 -11.83 -0.69 9.27
C TRP A 49 -11.28 0.53 8.52
N VAL A 50 -11.16 0.45 7.19
CA VAL A 50 -10.76 1.61 6.37
C VAL A 50 -11.75 2.76 6.54
N LYS A 51 -13.06 2.49 6.43
CA LYS A 51 -14.10 3.52 6.57
C LYS A 51 -14.08 4.21 7.94
N ASN A 52 -13.54 3.55 8.96
CA ASN A 52 -13.39 4.05 10.33
C ASN A 52 -12.03 4.70 10.61
N GLY A 53 -11.23 4.99 9.59
CA GLY A 53 -9.97 5.72 9.74
C GLY A 53 -8.71 4.92 9.41
N GLY A 54 -8.83 3.64 9.08
CA GLY A 54 -7.68 2.81 8.68
C GLY A 54 -7.11 3.21 7.32
N TRP A 55 -5.81 3.00 7.13
CA TRP A 55 -5.12 3.23 5.87
C TRP A 55 -4.78 1.90 5.21
N LEU A 56 -5.24 1.69 3.98
CA LEU A 56 -4.99 0.50 3.19
C LEU A 56 -4.11 0.83 1.99
N LEU A 57 -2.94 0.20 1.89
CA LEU A 57 -2.09 0.23 0.70
C LEU A 57 -2.15 -1.12 -0.01
N ILE A 58 -2.45 -1.10 -1.29
CA ILE A 58 -2.56 -2.30 -2.12
C ILE A 58 -1.46 -2.28 -3.17
N GLY A 59 -0.54 -3.26 -3.12
CA GLY A 59 0.39 -3.54 -4.19
C GLY A 59 -0.21 -4.57 -5.15
N THR A 60 -0.19 -4.30 -6.45
CA THR A 60 -0.89 -5.12 -7.43
C THR A 60 0.03 -5.98 -8.29
N GLY A 61 0.91 -5.39 -9.10
CA GLY A 61 1.81 -6.12 -9.99
C GLY A 61 1.08 -7.13 -10.88
N GLU A 62 1.61 -8.34 -10.96
CA GLU A 62 1.07 -9.42 -11.81
C GLU A 62 -0.35 -9.84 -11.40
N ARG A 63 -0.67 -9.79 -10.11
CA ARG A 63 -1.97 -10.24 -9.56
C ARG A 63 -3.01 -9.15 -9.40
N GLY A 64 -2.85 -8.02 -10.09
CA GLY A 64 -3.71 -6.85 -9.90
C GLY A 64 -5.21 -7.12 -10.00
N LYS A 65 -5.66 -8.05 -10.83
CA LYS A 65 -7.07 -8.43 -10.93
C LYS A 65 -7.55 -9.20 -9.70
N ASP A 66 -6.76 -10.15 -9.22
CA ASP A 66 -7.11 -10.97 -8.06
C ASP A 66 -7.08 -10.13 -6.78
N THR A 67 -6.09 -9.23 -6.70
CA THR A 67 -5.90 -8.36 -5.54
C THR A 67 -7.03 -7.33 -5.40
N LEU A 68 -7.47 -6.72 -6.50
CA LEU A 68 -8.53 -5.73 -6.47
C LEU A 68 -9.94 -6.34 -6.57
N GLY A 69 -10.06 -7.47 -7.25
CA GLY A 69 -11.36 -8.09 -7.54
C GLY A 69 -12.08 -8.70 -6.34
N GLY A 70 -11.40 -8.89 -5.22
CA GLY A 70 -12.01 -9.43 -4.00
C GLY A 70 -12.85 -8.42 -3.22
N PHE A 71 -12.60 -7.13 -3.39
CA PHE A 71 -13.33 -6.07 -2.71
C PHE A 71 -14.65 -5.70 -3.40
N ASP A 72 -15.56 -5.10 -2.63
CA ASP A 72 -16.80 -4.56 -3.20
C ASP A 72 -16.49 -3.43 -4.19
N SER A 73 -17.24 -3.40 -5.31
CA SER A 73 -17.05 -2.38 -6.36
C SER A 73 -17.40 -0.96 -5.89
N SER A 74 -18.19 -0.83 -4.84
CA SER A 74 -18.46 0.46 -4.21
C SER A 74 -17.35 0.93 -3.26
N PHE A 75 -16.50 0.00 -2.81
CA PHE A 75 -15.33 0.29 -2.00
C PHE A 75 -14.10 0.59 -2.85
N MET A 76 -13.91 -0.14 -3.97
CA MET A 76 -12.74 -0.03 -4.81
C MET A 76 -12.95 0.92 -5.99
N GLU A 77 -12.42 2.13 -5.90
CA GLU A 77 -12.51 3.16 -6.96
C GLU A 77 -11.51 2.97 -8.11
N VAL A 78 -10.64 1.99 -7.99
CA VAL A 78 -9.62 1.64 -8.98
C VAL A 78 -9.77 0.18 -9.37
N SER A 79 -9.61 -0.12 -10.64
CA SER A 79 -9.65 -1.47 -11.17
C SER A 79 -8.41 -1.78 -12.02
N CYS A 80 -8.08 -3.06 -12.16
CA CYS A 80 -7.02 -3.54 -13.02
C CYS A 80 -7.59 -4.02 -14.36
N LYS A 81 -7.24 -3.37 -15.45
CA LYS A 81 -7.63 -3.78 -16.81
C LYS A 81 -6.82 -4.96 -17.33
N SER A 82 -5.51 -4.85 -17.21
CA SER A 82 -4.54 -5.81 -17.74
C SER A 82 -3.24 -5.70 -16.96
N VAL A 83 -2.35 -6.62 -17.22
CA VAL A 83 -0.97 -6.59 -16.72
C VAL A 83 -0.04 -6.48 -17.93
N SER A 84 1.00 -5.69 -17.80
CA SER A 84 2.08 -5.52 -18.76
C SER A 84 3.43 -5.49 -18.04
N LYS A 85 4.47 -5.00 -18.69
CA LYS A 85 5.75 -4.74 -18.05
C LYS A 85 6.00 -3.25 -17.94
N VAL A 86 6.75 -2.83 -16.94
CA VAL A 86 7.10 -1.41 -16.73
C VAL A 86 7.71 -0.80 -18.00
N GLY A 87 8.59 -1.52 -18.70
CA GLY A 87 9.19 -1.04 -19.94
C GLY A 87 8.23 -0.84 -21.12
N GLU A 88 7.05 -1.43 -21.08
CA GLU A 88 5.98 -1.31 -22.07
C GLU A 88 5.00 -0.17 -21.74
N GLU A 89 4.95 0.29 -20.49
CA GLU A 89 4.06 1.34 -19.99
C GLU A 89 4.83 2.64 -19.76
N ASN A 90 4.81 3.52 -20.76
CA ASN A 90 5.58 4.76 -20.76
C ASN A 90 5.31 5.67 -19.54
N GLU A 91 4.08 5.70 -19.04
CA GLU A 91 3.70 6.52 -17.89
C GLU A 91 4.31 5.96 -16.61
N VAL A 92 4.12 4.67 -16.36
CA VAL A 92 4.71 3.98 -15.20
C VAL A 92 6.24 4.02 -15.26
N SER A 93 6.83 3.85 -16.45
CA SER A 93 8.28 3.95 -16.63
C SER A 93 8.82 5.32 -16.24
N LYS A 94 8.10 6.40 -16.56
CA LYS A 94 8.47 7.77 -16.13
C LYS A 94 8.33 7.94 -14.62
N GLU A 95 7.24 7.47 -14.04
CA GLU A 95 7.04 7.50 -12.58
C GLU A 95 8.14 6.72 -11.86
N MET A 96 8.48 5.52 -12.34
CA MET A 96 9.59 4.73 -11.80
C MET A 96 10.96 5.41 -11.97
N GLN A 97 11.18 6.15 -13.06
CA GLN A 97 12.40 6.94 -13.25
C GLN A 97 12.48 8.13 -12.30
N GLN A 98 11.35 8.75 -11.99
CA GLN A 98 11.29 9.82 -10.97
C GLN A 98 11.63 9.28 -9.59
N LEU A 99 11.06 8.14 -9.20
CA LEU A 99 11.45 7.43 -7.99
C LEU A 99 12.95 7.03 -8.05
N GLY A 100 13.43 6.61 -9.22
CA GLY A 100 14.83 6.24 -9.46
C GLY A 100 15.83 7.40 -9.36
N SER A 101 15.39 8.64 -9.30
CA SER A 101 16.25 9.78 -8.98
C SER A 101 16.70 9.78 -7.52
N TYR A 102 16.02 9.04 -6.65
CA TYR A 102 16.49 8.77 -5.30
C TYR A 102 17.61 7.72 -5.32
N SER A 103 18.67 7.96 -4.57
CA SER A 103 19.92 7.18 -4.61
C SER A 103 19.77 5.66 -4.42
N GLY A 104 18.70 5.20 -3.81
CA GLY A 104 18.44 3.78 -3.56
C GLY A 104 17.90 2.97 -4.76
N PHE A 105 17.51 3.62 -5.86
CA PHE A 105 17.03 2.96 -7.10
C PHE A 105 18.09 2.90 -8.19
N THR A 106 19.23 3.54 -7.99
CA THR A 106 20.26 3.65 -9.02
C THR A 106 20.78 2.26 -9.44
N GLY A 107 20.76 2.00 -10.74
CA GLY A 107 21.28 0.75 -11.31
C GLY A 107 20.31 -0.44 -11.29
N ILE A 108 19.06 -0.24 -10.87
CA ILE A 108 18.03 -1.29 -10.92
C ILE A 108 17.27 -1.18 -12.24
N ASP A 109 17.23 -2.27 -13.00
CA ASP A 109 16.41 -2.38 -14.20
C ASP A 109 15.00 -2.88 -13.86
N PHE A 110 14.04 -1.98 -13.94
CA PHE A 110 12.63 -2.27 -13.73
C PHE A 110 11.87 -2.66 -15.00
N SER A 111 12.50 -2.63 -16.17
CA SER A 111 11.81 -2.78 -17.46
C SER A 111 10.97 -4.05 -17.57
N GLN A 112 11.43 -5.15 -16.98
CA GLN A 112 10.78 -6.46 -17.01
C GLN A 112 9.83 -6.69 -15.81
N MET A 113 9.73 -5.75 -14.87
CA MET A 113 8.87 -5.90 -13.71
C MET A 113 7.38 -5.87 -14.12
N PRO A 114 6.54 -6.78 -13.61
CA PRO A 114 5.11 -6.76 -13.86
C PRO A 114 4.46 -5.49 -13.33
N VAL A 115 3.57 -4.91 -14.11
CA VAL A 115 2.81 -3.73 -13.74
C VAL A 115 1.34 -3.88 -14.11
N ALA A 116 0.46 -3.59 -13.16
CA ALA A 116 -0.97 -3.56 -13.41
C ALA A 116 -1.36 -2.26 -14.13
N LYS A 117 -2.09 -2.39 -15.22
CA LYS A 117 -2.71 -1.25 -15.88
C LYS A 117 -3.96 -0.84 -15.11
N LEU A 118 -3.78 0.11 -14.22
CA LEU A 118 -4.84 0.60 -13.36
C LEU A 118 -5.74 1.61 -14.09
N GLN A 119 -7.03 1.50 -13.81
CA GLN A 119 -8.03 2.45 -14.26
C GLN A 119 -8.82 2.99 -13.08
N ARG A 120 -8.94 4.30 -13.01
CA ARG A 120 -9.85 5.00 -12.12
C ARG A 120 -11.30 4.76 -12.57
N ASN A 121 -12.16 4.34 -11.64
CA ASN A 121 -13.58 4.08 -11.90
C ASN A 121 -14.45 5.32 -11.67
N ASN A 122 -13.99 6.23 -10.82
CA ASN A 122 -14.67 7.50 -10.54
C ASN A 122 -13.67 8.67 -10.40
N THR A 123 -14.14 9.86 -10.04
CA THR A 123 -13.35 11.08 -10.02
C THR A 123 -12.66 11.37 -8.67
N ASN A 124 -12.94 10.59 -7.61
CA ASN A 124 -12.39 10.86 -6.28
C ASN A 124 -10.92 10.44 -6.17
N ALA A 125 -10.51 9.40 -6.92
CA ALA A 125 -9.13 8.96 -6.89
C ALA A 125 -8.21 9.96 -7.63
N SER A 126 -7.11 10.32 -7.00
CA SER A 126 -6.02 11.14 -7.54
C SER A 126 -4.76 10.30 -7.75
N LYS A 127 -3.86 10.75 -8.63
CA LYS A 127 -2.54 10.11 -8.78
C LYS A 127 -1.74 10.27 -7.50
N SER A 128 -1.08 9.18 -7.09
CA SER A 128 -0.13 9.25 -5.98
C SER A 128 1.17 9.94 -6.41
N GLU A 129 1.76 10.70 -5.50
CA GLU A 129 3.09 11.28 -5.68
C GLU A 129 4.20 10.35 -5.17
N ALA A 130 3.84 9.33 -4.37
CA ALA A 130 4.77 8.43 -3.71
C ALA A 130 5.08 7.15 -4.50
N TYR A 131 4.17 6.73 -5.38
CA TYR A 131 4.28 5.48 -6.14
C TYR A 131 3.42 5.53 -7.42
N PRO A 132 3.72 4.69 -8.42
CA PRO A 132 2.90 4.60 -9.63
C PRO A 132 1.52 4.02 -9.27
N GLY A 133 0.52 4.89 -9.14
CA GLY A 133 -0.80 4.45 -8.71
C GLY A 133 -1.78 5.57 -8.41
N TRP A 134 -2.77 5.23 -7.60
CA TRP A 134 -3.89 6.10 -7.26
C TRP A 134 -4.18 6.08 -5.75
N GLU A 135 -4.64 7.22 -5.25
CA GLU A 135 -5.05 7.40 -3.85
C GLU A 135 -6.43 8.04 -3.77
N TYR A 136 -7.20 7.67 -2.77
CA TYR A 136 -8.51 8.26 -2.49
C TYR A 136 -8.93 8.08 -1.04
N ALA A 137 -9.72 9.03 -0.55
CA ALA A 137 -10.36 8.94 0.75
C ALA A 137 -11.50 7.90 0.72
N CYS A 138 -11.68 7.16 1.81
CA CYS A 138 -12.74 6.18 1.97
C CYS A 138 -13.29 6.24 3.41
N GLY A 139 -14.41 6.94 3.60
CA GLY A 139 -14.88 7.29 4.95
C GLY A 139 -13.88 8.21 5.64
N ASP A 140 -13.49 7.87 6.86
CA ASP A 140 -12.50 8.59 7.65
C ASP A 140 -11.05 8.13 7.34
N GLY A 141 -10.89 7.07 6.54
CA GLY A 141 -9.59 6.52 6.15
C GLY A 141 -9.25 6.77 4.69
N ALA A 142 -8.27 6.03 4.20
CA ALA A 142 -7.79 6.17 2.83
C ALA A 142 -7.32 4.85 2.22
N ILE A 143 -7.32 4.81 0.90
CA ILE A 143 -6.86 3.67 0.12
C ILE A 143 -5.84 4.15 -0.90
N GLY A 144 -4.68 3.50 -0.91
CA GLY A 144 -3.67 3.61 -1.96
C GLY A 144 -3.63 2.34 -2.80
N VAL A 145 -3.59 2.48 -4.12
CA VAL A 145 -3.46 1.36 -5.05
C VAL A 145 -2.23 1.57 -5.92
N CYS A 146 -1.19 0.79 -5.66
CA CYS A 146 0.06 0.81 -6.40
C CYS A 146 -0.01 -0.16 -7.58
N ALA A 147 0.45 0.28 -8.75
CA ALA A 147 0.46 -0.51 -9.98
C ALA A 147 1.49 -1.66 -9.96
N ILE A 148 2.44 -1.62 -9.05
CA ILE A 148 3.48 -2.65 -8.87
C ILE A 148 3.27 -3.39 -7.55
N SER A 149 3.91 -4.56 -7.42
CA SER A 149 4.03 -5.26 -6.14
C SER A 149 5.32 -4.86 -5.45
N PHE A 150 5.28 -4.64 -4.15
CA PHE A 150 6.44 -4.33 -3.32
C PHE A 150 7.33 -5.55 -3.11
N GLY A 151 6.77 -6.77 -3.25
CA GLY A 151 7.49 -8.04 -3.16
C GLY A 151 8.27 -8.44 -4.40
N GLU A 152 8.23 -7.66 -5.49
CA GLU A 152 8.95 -7.99 -6.72
C GLU A 152 10.48 -8.03 -6.51
N LYS A 153 11.15 -8.93 -7.26
CA LYS A 153 12.62 -9.13 -7.14
C LYS A 153 13.42 -7.85 -7.34
N GLN A 154 12.94 -6.95 -8.19
CA GLN A 154 13.55 -5.65 -8.42
C GLN A 154 13.41 -4.76 -7.19
N MET A 155 12.24 -4.78 -6.56
CA MET A 155 11.98 -4.01 -5.33
C MET A 155 12.82 -4.51 -4.15
N GLN A 156 13.12 -5.81 -4.09
CA GLN A 156 14.01 -6.37 -3.06
C GLN A 156 15.47 -5.88 -3.18
N LYS A 157 15.87 -5.37 -4.36
CA LYS A 157 17.18 -4.75 -4.56
C LYS A 157 17.23 -3.28 -4.16
N VAL A 158 16.04 -2.69 -3.97
CA VAL A 158 15.91 -1.32 -3.48
C VAL A 158 16.39 -1.27 -2.04
N SER A 159 17.11 -0.21 -1.68
CA SER A 159 17.55 -0.03 -0.30
C SER A 159 16.36 -0.12 0.67
N PRO A 160 16.47 -0.86 1.77
CA PRO A 160 15.42 -0.90 2.78
C PRO A 160 14.97 0.50 3.24
N ASP A 161 15.91 1.44 3.37
CA ASP A 161 15.61 2.84 3.74
C ASP A 161 14.66 3.51 2.76
N LEU A 162 14.68 3.09 1.49
CA LEU A 162 13.83 3.66 0.47
C LEU A 162 12.45 2.98 0.42
N CYS A 163 12.38 1.67 0.62
CA CYS A 163 11.10 0.99 0.81
C CYS A 163 10.37 1.59 2.02
N TYR A 164 11.09 1.84 3.11
CA TYR A 164 10.56 2.58 4.25
C TYR A 164 10.14 4.00 3.88
N GLY A 165 10.85 4.68 2.99
CA GLY A 165 10.48 6.01 2.50
C GLY A 165 9.15 6.04 1.76
N ILE A 166 8.84 5.03 0.96
CA ILE A 166 7.52 4.88 0.31
C ILE A 166 6.44 4.69 1.37
N TYR A 167 6.67 3.81 2.34
CA TYR A 167 5.73 3.59 3.44
C TYR A 167 5.57 4.84 4.33
N ASP A 168 6.67 5.57 4.59
CA ASP A 168 6.65 6.80 5.36
C ASP A 168 5.85 7.90 4.68
N GLN A 169 6.01 8.05 3.39
CA GLN A 169 5.28 9.07 2.65
C GLN A 169 3.79 8.76 2.61
N VAL A 170 3.41 7.48 2.49
CA VAL A 170 2.02 7.03 2.53
C VAL A 170 1.46 7.04 3.96
N ALA A 171 2.24 6.60 4.95
CA ALA A 171 1.86 6.60 6.35
C ALA A 171 2.05 7.96 7.02
N GLY A 172 2.90 8.82 6.47
CA GLY A 172 3.28 10.11 7.05
C GLY A 172 2.12 11.06 7.27
N TYR A 173 1.12 11.03 6.41
CA TYR A 173 -0.11 11.78 6.61
C TYR A 173 -0.92 11.25 7.80
N SER A 174 -1.00 9.95 7.97
CA SER A 174 -1.70 9.32 9.07
C SER A 174 -0.93 9.44 10.39
N MET A 175 0.40 9.34 10.33
CA MET A 175 1.26 9.48 11.51
C MET A 175 1.37 10.93 12.00
N SER A 176 1.43 11.90 11.11
CA SER A 176 1.42 13.31 11.50
C SER A 176 0.07 13.72 12.11
N TYR A 177 -1.02 13.13 11.68
CA TYR A 177 -2.33 13.37 12.30
C TYR A 177 -2.41 12.72 13.69
N SER A 178 -1.93 11.51 13.87
CA SER A 178 -1.92 10.85 15.19
C SER A 178 -0.96 11.53 16.16
N GLN A 179 0.15 12.09 15.69
CA GLN A 179 1.03 12.94 16.50
C GLN A 179 0.33 14.21 16.95
N TYR A 180 -0.40 14.88 16.07
CA TYR A 180 -1.12 16.11 16.42
C TYR A 180 -2.21 15.87 17.47
N VAL A 181 -2.88 14.73 17.42
CA VAL A 181 -3.88 14.35 18.43
C VAL A 181 -3.24 13.92 19.75
N ASN A 182 -2.05 13.32 19.71
CA ASN A 182 -1.33 12.89 20.92
C ASN A 182 -0.50 14.01 21.58
N ASP A 183 -0.12 15.06 20.86
CA ASP A 183 0.57 16.23 21.45
C ASP A 183 -0.33 17.06 22.39
N GLU A 184 -1.65 16.91 22.31
CA GLU A 184 -2.58 17.50 23.28
C GLU A 184 -2.74 16.68 24.57
N GLU A 185 -2.37 15.39 24.56
CA GLU A 185 -2.30 14.54 25.75
C GLU A 185 -0.85 14.11 25.98
N TRP A 186 -0.18 14.68 26.92
CA TRP A 186 1.17 14.37 27.39
C TRP A 186 1.37 12.86 27.66
N GLY A 187 1.70 12.08 26.64
CA GLY A 187 1.95 10.65 26.78
C GLY A 187 2.52 10.01 25.54
N TRP A 188 3.84 9.97 25.44
CA TRP A 188 4.54 9.17 24.45
C TRP A 188 4.28 7.67 24.69
N SER A 189 3.40 7.08 23.93
CA SER A 189 3.36 5.62 23.73
C SER A 189 2.60 5.30 22.45
N GLY A 190 3.16 5.65 21.33
CA GLY A 190 2.63 5.30 20.02
C GLY A 190 3.53 4.31 19.32
N GLU A 191 3.51 3.04 19.71
CA GLU A 191 3.92 1.96 18.82
C GLU A 191 2.86 1.85 17.73
N ASN A 192 3.10 2.45 16.58
CA ASN A 192 2.22 2.29 15.43
C ASN A 192 2.47 0.90 14.83
N ALA A 193 1.50 0.02 14.90
CA ALA A 193 1.58 -1.30 14.29
C ALA A 193 1.17 -1.24 12.82
N PHE A 194 2.02 -1.78 11.95
CA PHE A 194 1.74 -1.98 10.53
C PHE A 194 1.55 -3.47 10.26
N GLY A 195 0.47 -3.82 9.59
CA GLY A 195 0.26 -5.17 9.12
C GLY A 195 0.50 -5.27 7.62
N VAL A 196 1.34 -6.22 7.21
CA VAL A 196 1.55 -6.57 5.81
C VAL A 196 1.00 -7.97 5.58
N ILE A 197 0.04 -8.09 4.69
CA ILE A 197 -0.38 -9.36 4.12
C ILE A 197 0.32 -9.45 2.77
N ASP A 198 1.34 -10.25 2.68
CA ASP A 198 2.01 -10.49 1.43
C ASP A 198 1.77 -11.92 0.93
N HIS A 199 2.28 -12.16 -0.27
CA HIS A 199 2.18 -13.41 -0.99
C HIS A 199 3.17 -14.45 -0.42
N LEU A 200 3.15 -14.69 0.88
CA LEU A 200 4.07 -15.63 1.45
C LEU A 200 3.54 -17.05 1.39
N ASN A 201 4.27 -17.77 0.61
CA ASN A 201 4.57 -19.18 0.68
C ASN A 201 3.44 -20.17 0.42
N THR A 202 3.39 -20.56 -0.76
CA THR A 202 3.35 -22.00 -1.09
C THR A 202 4.68 -22.41 -1.67
#